data_63d0ccc95573e75aef12c8b5d7a6fe99
#
_entry.id   63d0ccc95573e75aef12c8b5d7a6fe99
#
_cell.length_a   1.000
_cell.length_b   1.000
_cell.length_c   1.000
_cell.angle_alpha   90.00
_cell.angle_beta   90.00
_cell.angle_gamma   90.00
#
_symmetry.space_group_name_H-M   'P 1'
#
loop_
_entity.id
_entity.type
_entity.pdbx_description
1 polymer ?
#
loop_
_entity_poly.entity_id
_entity_poly.type
_entity_poly.pdbx_seq_one_letter_code
_entity_poly.pdbx_strand_id
1 'polypeptide(L)'
;MPFTPRPKQAEVLNFRAGRMGVVAVPGSGKTRTLSYLAAQLVAESDLQDGQEVLVVTLVNAAAGNFARQVGEFVKERGLLPNIGYRVRTLHGLANDIVRERPALAGLGDGFNILDERDTGELLQDAAYSWARTHAGSYQDYLGEEHLDNARVIGQEWPDLVKDTAANFIRQAKDFQLEPDTLRELLKAYGDSLPLAEMGLDIYEAYERGLRYRGAVDFQDLIRLALRALEADRDYLNRLQYRWPFILEDEAQDSSQLQERIIRLLVGEDGNWVRVGDPNQAIYETFTTASPDFLRNFIKERGVKPRELPNSGRSAPGIIRLANRLIEWTLEHPNPDLRLTRICARAVPSTVR
;
A
#
# COMPACT_ATOMS: atom_id res chain seq x y z
N MET A 1 -19.38 17.55 18.93
CA MET A 1 -20.73 17.43 18.35
C MET A 1 -20.89 16.02 17.83
N PRO A 2 -22.03 15.35 18.06
CA PRO A 2 -22.25 14.02 17.54
C PRO A 2 -22.14 14.01 16.00
N PHE A 3 -21.63 12.91 15.46
CA PHE A 3 -21.49 12.76 14.00
C PHE A 3 -22.87 12.57 13.36
N THR A 4 -23.27 13.51 12.52
CA THR A 4 -24.48 13.38 11.71
C THR A 4 -24.09 13.02 10.27
N PRO A 5 -24.33 11.77 9.84
CA PRO A 5 -23.95 11.35 8.51
C PRO A 5 -24.80 12.03 7.43
N ARG A 6 -24.14 12.46 6.36
CA ARG A 6 -24.82 12.91 5.14
C ARG A 6 -25.50 11.73 4.43
N PRO A 7 -26.50 11.92 3.57
CA PRO A 7 -27.24 10.82 2.94
C PRO A 7 -26.33 9.74 2.30
N LYS A 8 -25.31 10.14 1.55
CA LYS A 8 -24.38 9.20 0.94
C LYS A 8 -23.45 8.51 1.96
N GLN A 9 -23.10 9.16 3.04
CA GLN A 9 -22.39 8.53 4.16
C GLN A 9 -23.28 7.51 4.86
N ALA A 10 -24.58 7.82 5.07
CA ALA A 10 -25.52 6.89 5.65
C ALA A 10 -25.66 5.59 4.82
N GLU A 11 -25.61 5.69 3.48
CA GLU A 11 -25.61 4.49 2.62
C GLU A 11 -24.39 3.57 2.89
N VAL A 12 -23.23 4.13 3.18
CA VAL A 12 -22.02 3.37 3.56
C VAL A 12 -22.20 2.78 4.96
N LEU A 13 -22.77 3.53 5.90
CA LEU A 13 -23.00 3.08 7.28
C LEU A 13 -24.09 2.00 7.41
N ASN A 14 -24.86 1.77 6.36
CA ASN A 14 -25.80 0.63 6.28
C ASN A 14 -25.11 -0.71 5.98
N PHE A 15 -23.77 -0.73 5.87
CA PHE A 15 -23.01 -1.98 5.72
C PHE A 15 -23.16 -2.85 6.96
N ARG A 16 -23.41 -4.16 6.74
CA ARG A 16 -23.49 -5.16 7.80
C ARG A 16 -22.64 -6.39 7.49
N ALA A 17 -22.61 -6.80 6.22
CA ALA A 17 -21.83 -7.96 5.79
C ALA A 17 -21.58 -7.93 4.27
N GLY A 18 -20.62 -8.75 3.85
CA GLY A 18 -20.20 -8.95 2.46
C GLY A 18 -19.11 -7.96 2.03
N ARG A 19 -19.11 -7.59 0.76
CA ARG A 19 -18.08 -6.73 0.18
C ARG A 19 -18.65 -5.41 -0.30
N MET A 20 -17.97 -4.31 -0.03
CA MET A 20 -18.39 -2.97 -0.46
C MET A 20 -17.19 -2.15 -0.95
N GLY A 21 -17.30 -1.63 -2.16
CA GLY A 21 -16.34 -0.69 -2.73
C GLY A 21 -16.89 0.74 -2.72
N VAL A 22 -16.14 1.68 -2.15
CA VAL A 22 -16.57 3.07 -1.99
C VAL A 22 -15.64 4.00 -2.73
N VAL A 23 -16.14 4.66 -3.75
CA VAL A 23 -15.41 5.72 -4.44
C VAL A 23 -15.72 7.06 -3.77
N ALA A 24 -14.68 7.79 -3.36
CA ALA A 24 -14.86 8.91 -2.48
C ALA A 24 -13.97 10.10 -2.86
N VAL A 25 -14.59 11.22 -3.23
CA VAL A 25 -13.85 12.44 -3.61
C VAL A 25 -13.09 13.07 -2.43
N PRO A 26 -12.08 13.92 -2.71
CA PRO A 26 -11.35 14.65 -1.67
C PRO A 26 -12.29 15.45 -0.75
N GLY A 27 -12.08 15.34 0.56
CA GLY A 27 -12.91 16.06 1.54
C GLY A 27 -14.34 15.53 1.72
N SER A 28 -14.65 14.34 1.17
CA SER A 28 -15.95 13.68 1.37
C SER A 28 -16.15 13.13 2.79
N GLY A 29 -15.09 13.09 3.60
CA GLY A 29 -15.10 12.54 4.95
C GLY A 29 -14.92 11.02 4.98
N LYS A 30 -14.14 10.46 4.05
CA LYS A 30 -13.76 9.03 3.97
C LYS A 30 -13.42 8.47 5.33
N THR A 31 -12.30 8.93 5.90
CA THR A 31 -11.76 8.45 7.17
C THR A 31 -12.77 8.56 8.32
N ARG A 32 -13.51 9.67 8.42
CA ARG A 32 -14.52 9.85 9.48
C ARG A 32 -15.69 8.88 9.32
N THR A 33 -16.16 8.67 8.09
CA THR A 33 -17.24 7.71 7.81
C THR A 33 -16.80 6.29 8.12
N LEU A 34 -15.58 5.93 7.72
CA LEU A 34 -15.04 4.60 7.95
C LEU A 34 -14.75 4.36 9.45
N SER A 35 -14.27 5.39 10.19
CA SER A 35 -14.09 5.32 11.64
C SER A 35 -15.41 5.11 12.39
N TYR A 36 -16.47 5.78 11.93
CA TYR A 36 -17.80 5.59 12.51
C TYR A 36 -18.35 4.20 12.20
N LEU A 37 -18.15 3.70 10.98
CA LEU A 37 -18.53 2.34 10.58
C LEU A 37 -17.78 1.29 11.43
N ALA A 38 -16.46 1.46 11.63
CA ALA A 38 -15.68 0.57 12.49
C ALA A 38 -16.27 0.50 13.92
N ALA A 39 -16.54 1.66 14.53
CA ALA A 39 -17.16 1.72 15.86
C ALA A 39 -18.58 1.13 15.89
N GLN A 40 -19.34 1.27 14.81
CA GLN A 40 -20.66 0.67 14.66
C GLN A 40 -20.57 -0.87 14.59
N LEU A 41 -19.63 -1.41 13.79
CA LEU A 41 -19.40 -2.85 13.69
C LEU A 41 -18.96 -3.43 15.02
N VAL A 42 -18.08 -2.76 15.77
CA VAL A 42 -17.69 -3.19 17.13
C VAL A 42 -18.90 -3.26 18.06
N ALA A 43 -19.84 -2.32 17.95
CA ALA A 43 -21.00 -2.26 18.84
C ALA A 43 -22.15 -3.20 18.46
N GLU A 44 -22.32 -3.49 17.16
CA GLU A 44 -23.53 -4.08 16.61
C GLU A 44 -23.32 -5.49 15.99
N SER A 45 -22.07 -5.94 15.75
CA SER A 45 -21.80 -7.17 14.98
C SER A 45 -21.63 -8.45 15.82
N ASP A 46 -21.91 -8.41 17.13
CA ASP A 46 -21.78 -9.58 18.02
C ASP A 46 -20.42 -10.29 17.89
N LEU A 47 -19.33 -9.49 17.97
CA LEU A 47 -17.97 -10.00 17.89
C LEU A 47 -17.70 -10.98 19.03
N GLN A 48 -17.19 -12.16 18.68
CA GLN A 48 -16.82 -13.19 19.64
C GLN A 48 -15.48 -12.85 20.32
N ASP A 49 -15.16 -13.56 21.39
CA ASP A 49 -13.90 -13.38 22.12
C ASP A 49 -12.68 -13.51 21.20
N GLY A 50 -11.82 -12.50 21.23
CA GLY A 50 -10.61 -12.43 20.40
C GLY A 50 -10.85 -11.92 18.98
N GLN A 51 -12.10 -11.59 18.61
CA GLN A 51 -12.40 -10.96 17.33
C GLN A 51 -12.28 -9.43 17.38
N GLU A 52 -11.81 -8.85 16.29
CA GLU A 52 -11.61 -7.41 16.12
C GLU A 52 -12.01 -6.97 14.72
N VAL A 53 -12.50 -5.76 14.60
CA VAL A 53 -12.59 -5.06 13.31
C VAL A 53 -11.20 -4.56 12.95
N LEU A 54 -10.61 -5.06 11.86
CA LEU A 54 -9.32 -4.59 11.37
C LEU A 54 -9.51 -3.39 10.45
N VAL A 55 -8.81 -2.31 10.73
CA VAL A 55 -8.72 -1.14 9.85
C VAL A 55 -7.30 -1.05 9.31
N VAL A 56 -7.18 -1.05 8.00
CA VAL A 56 -5.89 -0.93 7.29
C VAL A 56 -5.81 0.43 6.60
N THR A 57 -4.69 1.13 6.77
CA THR A 57 -4.40 2.41 6.13
C THR A 57 -2.96 2.45 5.63
N LEU A 58 -2.61 3.47 4.85
CA LEU A 58 -1.31 3.52 4.18
C LEU A 58 -0.18 4.01 5.09
N VAL A 59 -0.40 5.04 5.91
CA VAL A 59 0.66 5.71 6.67
C VAL A 59 0.40 5.76 8.19
N ASN A 60 1.47 5.75 8.99
CA ASN A 60 1.38 5.72 10.45
C ASN A 60 0.63 6.91 11.05
N ALA A 61 0.81 8.12 10.50
CA ALA A 61 0.10 9.30 10.96
C ALA A 61 -1.43 9.17 10.76
N ALA A 62 -1.87 8.55 9.65
CA ALA A 62 -3.27 8.24 9.41
C ALA A 62 -3.77 7.17 10.38
N ALA A 63 -3.00 6.12 10.65
CA ALA A 63 -3.37 5.06 11.59
C ALA A 63 -3.62 5.60 13.00
N GLY A 64 -2.75 6.47 13.52
CA GLY A 64 -2.93 7.10 14.82
C GLY A 64 -4.18 7.99 14.90
N ASN A 65 -4.42 8.81 13.88
CA ASN A 65 -5.63 9.65 13.80
C ASN A 65 -6.90 8.79 13.69
N PHE A 66 -6.85 7.73 12.90
CA PHE A 66 -7.96 6.80 12.73
C PHE A 66 -8.30 6.08 14.03
N ALA A 67 -7.30 5.52 14.72
CA ALA A 67 -7.48 4.84 16.00
C ALA A 67 -8.11 5.77 17.05
N ARG A 68 -7.68 7.03 17.12
CA ARG A 68 -8.27 8.05 18.00
C ARG A 68 -9.74 8.29 17.66
N GLN A 69 -10.09 8.48 16.38
CA GLN A 69 -11.47 8.70 15.96
C GLN A 69 -12.38 7.50 16.24
N VAL A 70 -11.91 6.26 15.97
CA VAL A 70 -12.67 5.05 16.31
C VAL A 70 -12.89 4.99 17.81
N GLY A 71 -11.85 5.24 18.62
CA GLY A 71 -11.95 5.24 20.07
C GLY A 71 -12.95 6.26 20.62
N GLU A 72 -13.02 7.46 20.03
CA GLU A 72 -14.03 8.48 20.35
C GLU A 72 -15.46 7.97 20.07
N PHE A 73 -15.68 7.38 18.88
CA PHE A 73 -17.00 6.84 18.51
C PHE A 73 -17.41 5.58 19.30
N VAL A 74 -16.45 4.76 19.69
CA VAL A 74 -16.67 3.60 20.57
C VAL A 74 -17.09 4.07 21.96
N LYS A 75 -16.42 5.11 22.50
CA LYS A 75 -16.79 5.74 23.77
C LYS A 75 -18.20 6.36 23.75
N GLU A 76 -18.56 7.04 22.66
CA GLU A 76 -19.90 7.61 22.49
C GLU A 76 -21.02 6.55 22.56
N ARG A 77 -20.67 5.28 22.30
CA ARG A 77 -21.56 4.09 22.40
C ARG A 77 -21.50 3.39 23.77
N GLY A 78 -20.78 3.95 24.73
CA GLY A 78 -20.64 3.36 26.06
C GLY A 78 -19.69 2.16 26.13
N LEU A 79 -18.88 1.92 25.09
CA LEU A 79 -17.92 0.83 25.04
C LEU A 79 -16.52 1.31 25.44
N LEU A 80 -15.66 0.36 25.83
CA LEU A 80 -14.27 0.64 26.18
C LEU A 80 -13.43 0.90 24.91
N PRO A 81 -12.65 1.99 24.85
CA PRO A 81 -11.74 2.24 23.72
C PRO A 81 -10.64 1.18 23.67
N ASN A 82 -10.09 0.96 22.49
CA ASN A 82 -9.03 -0.02 22.20
C ASN A 82 -9.42 -1.49 22.37
N ILE A 83 -10.71 -1.80 22.44
CA ILE A 83 -11.25 -3.17 22.48
C ILE A 83 -12.17 -3.37 21.27
N GLY A 84 -12.06 -4.55 20.64
CA GLY A 84 -12.89 -4.96 19.50
C GLY A 84 -12.49 -4.34 18.15
N TYR A 85 -11.42 -3.55 18.10
CA TYR A 85 -10.88 -3.05 16.85
C TYR A 85 -9.35 -2.92 16.89
N ARG A 86 -8.75 -3.02 15.72
CA ARG A 86 -7.31 -2.83 15.50
C ARG A 86 -7.08 -1.94 14.29
N VAL A 87 -6.28 -0.90 14.44
CA VAL A 87 -5.87 -0.03 13.33
C VAL A 87 -4.39 -0.24 13.06
N ARG A 88 -4.04 -0.54 11.82
CA ARG A 88 -2.66 -0.78 11.38
C ARG A 88 -2.39 -0.13 10.03
N THR A 89 -1.14 0.25 9.82
CA THR A 89 -0.65 0.35 8.44
C THR A 89 -0.44 -1.07 7.91
N LEU A 90 -0.43 -1.21 6.58
CA LEU A 90 -0.22 -2.54 6.02
C LEU A 90 1.15 -3.12 6.37
N HIS A 91 2.21 -2.29 6.38
CA HIS A 91 3.53 -2.72 6.87
C HIS A 91 3.50 -3.10 8.36
N GLY A 92 2.76 -2.35 9.18
CA GLY A 92 2.56 -2.71 10.60
C GLY A 92 1.82 -4.04 10.76
N LEU A 93 0.81 -4.31 9.93
CA LEU A 93 0.11 -5.58 9.89
C LEU A 93 1.03 -6.72 9.44
N ALA A 94 1.81 -6.50 8.39
CA ALA A 94 2.78 -7.47 7.90
C ALA A 94 3.85 -7.80 8.97
N ASN A 95 4.34 -6.77 9.67
CA ASN A 95 5.23 -6.97 10.81
C ASN A 95 4.58 -7.79 11.94
N ASP A 96 3.34 -7.50 12.31
CA ASP A 96 2.62 -8.28 13.32
C ASP A 96 2.51 -9.76 12.90
N ILE A 97 2.18 -10.04 11.64
CA ILE A 97 2.08 -11.40 11.06
C ILE A 97 3.43 -12.13 11.12
N VAL A 98 4.50 -11.51 10.64
CA VAL A 98 5.84 -12.12 10.60
C VAL A 98 6.37 -12.35 12.02
N ARG A 99 6.20 -11.41 12.95
CA ARG A 99 6.65 -11.56 14.33
C ARG A 99 5.86 -12.61 15.12
N GLU A 100 4.60 -12.85 14.78
CA GLU A 100 3.80 -13.90 15.41
C GLU A 100 4.27 -15.30 14.98
N ARG A 101 4.80 -15.45 13.75
CA ARG A 101 5.26 -16.72 13.18
C ARG A 101 6.51 -16.53 12.30
N PRO A 102 7.65 -16.11 12.87
CA PRO A 102 8.86 -15.82 12.07
C PRO A 102 9.38 -17.04 11.32
N ALA A 103 9.27 -18.24 11.90
CA ALA A 103 9.70 -19.49 11.27
C ALA A 103 8.97 -19.77 9.94
N LEU A 104 7.70 -19.38 9.78
CA LEU A 104 6.95 -19.51 8.51
C LEU A 104 7.52 -18.61 7.42
N ALA A 105 8.13 -17.49 7.83
CA ALA A 105 8.83 -16.59 6.92
C ALA A 105 10.30 -16.98 6.67
N GLY A 106 10.78 -18.06 7.31
CA GLY A 106 12.18 -18.49 7.24
C GLY A 106 13.13 -17.65 8.11
N LEU A 107 12.60 -16.98 9.14
CA LEU A 107 13.35 -16.11 10.05
C LEU A 107 13.48 -16.74 11.44
N GLY A 108 14.54 -16.37 12.16
CA GLY A 108 14.68 -16.65 13.59
C GLY A 108 13.88 -15.69 14.45
N ASP A 109 13.59 -16.06 15.68
CA ASP A 109 12.77 -15.26 16.64
C ASP A 109 13.34 -13.86 16.92
N GLY A 110 14.65 -13.67 16.78
CA GLY A 110 15.35 -12.42 17.04
C GLY A 110 15.69 -11.60 15.79
N PHE A 111 15.00 -11.78 14.66
CA PHE A 111 15.32 -11.02 13.47
C PHE A 111 15.14 -9.51 13.65
N ASN A 112 16.00 -8.74 13.01
CA ASN A 112 15.97 -7.28 13.03
C ASN A 112 15.26 -6.74 11.79
N ILE A 113 14.62 -5.58 11.93
CA ILE A 113 14.08 -4.81 10.80
C ILE A 113 14.94 -3.57 10.69
N LEU A 114 15.64 -3.41 9.56
CA LEU A 114 16.41 -2.21 9.31
C LEU A 114 15.47 -1.06 8.93
N ASP A 115 15.74 0.11 9.46
CA ASP A 115 15.04 1.31 9.09
C ASP A 115 15.50 1.84 7.72
N GLU A 116 14.86 2.91 7.24
CA GLU A 116 15.13 3.51 5.94
C GLU A 116 16.59 4.05 5.84
N ARG A 117 17.15 4.51 6.95
CA ARG A 117 18.51 4.99 6.98
C ARG A 117 19.50 3.84 6.84
N ASP A 118 19.36 2.81 7.66
CA ASP A 118 20.26 1.66 7.66
C ASP A 118 20.22 0.89 6.34
N THR A 119 19.03 0.75 5.75
CA THR A 119 18.86 0.14 4.42
C THR A 119 19.46 1.01 3.33
N GLY A 120 19.31 2.34 3.43
CA GLY A 120 19.92 3.30 2.51
C GLY A 120 21.45 3.25 2.54
N GLU A 121 22.05 3.16 3.74
CA GLU A 121 23.51 3.00 3.92
C GLU A 121 23.98 1.66 3.30
N LEU A 122 23.28 0.57 3.55
CA LEU A 122 23.63 -0.75 3.01
C LEU A 122 23.55 -0.77 1.46
N LEU A 123 22.51 -0.17 0.90
CA LEU A 123 22.35 -0.05 -0.55
C LEU A 123 23.43 0.83 -1.17
N GLN A 124 23.76 1.94 -0.51
CA GLN A 124 24.85 2.83 -0.96
C GLN A 124 26.19 2.09 -0.98
N ASP A 125 26.51 1.34 0.06
CA ASP A 125 27.73 0.54 0.12
C ASP A 125 27.80 -0.47 -1.02
N ALA A 126 26.71 -1.17 -1.31
CA ALA A 126 26.62 -2.14 -2.40
C ALA A 126 26.77 -1.47 -3.77
N ALA A 127 26.07 -0.37 -4.02
CA ALA A 127 26.11 0.37 -5.28
C ALA A 127 27.48 1.01 -5.55
N TYR A 128 28.06 1.64 -4.53
CA TYR A 128 29.36 2.26 -4.66
C TYR A 128 30.50 1.21 -4.81
N SER A 129 30.35 0.06 -4.18
CA SER A 129 31.28 -1.06 -4.39
C SER A 129 31.19 -1.57 -5.82
N TRP A 130 29.97 -1.71 -6.37
CA TRP A 130 29.77 -2.12 -7.75
C TRP A 130 30.38 -1.09 -8.73
N ALA A 131 30.11 0.20 -8.56
CA ALA A 131 30.66 1.26 -9.42
C ALA A 131 32.20 1.28 -9.42
N ARG A 132 32.85 1.00 -8.28
CA ARG A 132 34.32 0.90 -8.18
C ARG A 132 34.89 -0.35 -8.86
N THR A 133 34.21 -1.50 -8.74
CA THR A 133 34.70 -2.76 -9.33
C THR A 133 34.45 -2.82 -10.84
N HIS A 134 33.49 -2.05 -11.34
CA HIS A 134 33.19 -1.87 -12.76
C HIS A 134 33.65 -0.50 -13.26
N ALA A 135 34.89 -0.15 -12.94
CA ALA A 135 35.48 1.12 -13.39
C ALA A 135 35.46 1.22 -14.91
N GLY A 136 34.83 2.28 -15.43
CA GLY A 136 34.64 2.49 -16.85
C GLY A 136 33.24 2.15 -17.37
N SER A 137 32.41 1.45 -16.62
CA SER A 137 31.01 1.14 -17.01
C SER A 137 30.16 2.38 -17.29
N TYR A 138 30.49 3.52 -16.68
CA TYR A 138 29.82 4.80 -16.94
C TYR A 138 29.84 5.18 -18.44
N GLN A 139 30.82 4.69 -19.22
CA GLN A 139 30.94 4.94 -20.65
C GLN A 139 29.75 4.36 -21.45
N ASP A 140 29.16 3.29 -20.94
CA ASP A 140 28.03 2.62 -21.58
C ASP A 140 26.67 3.29 -21.26
N TYR A 141 26.65 4.20 -20.28
CA TYR A 141 25.41 4.78 -19.75
C TYR A 141 25.35 6.29 -19.78
N LEU A 142 26.49 6.99 -19.79
CA LEU A 142 26.54 8.44 -19.82
C LEU A 142 26.73 8.95 -21.25
N GLY A 143 26.11 10.08 -21.55
CA GLY A 143 26.32 10.77 -22.83
C GLY A 143 27.78 11.26 -22.97
N GLU A 144 28.26 11.36 -24.21
CA GLU A 144 29.63 11.74 -24.53
C GLU A 144 30.08 13.04 -23.84
N GLU A 145 29.15 13.99 -23.66
CA GLU A 145 29.39 15.27 -22.97
C GLU A 145 29.76 15.14 -21.47
N HIS A 146 29.54 13.99 -20.89
CA HIS A 146 29.81 13.74 -19.46
C HIS A 146 31.03 12.84 -19.19
N LEU A 147 31.58 12.19 -20.23
CA LEU A 147 32.65 11.20 -20.12
C LEU A 147 33.98 11.75 -19.57
N ASP A 148 34.25 13.06 -19.79
CA ASP A 148 35.46 13.72 -19.30
C ASP A 148 35.21 14.55 -18.03
N ASN A 149 34.01 14.52 -17.45
CA ASN A 149 33.66 15.28 -16.27
C ASN A 149 33.97 14.50 -14.99
N ALA A 150 35.09 14.78 -14.36
CA ALA A 150 35.55 14.10 -13.13
C ALA A 150 34.53 14.17 -11.98
N ARG A 151 33.74 15.24 -11.88
CA ARG A 151 32.67 15.36 -10.87
C ARG A 151 31.51 14.41 -11.16
N VAL A 152 31.08 14.36 -12.42
CA VAL A 152 29.99 13.44 -12.84
C VAL A 152 30.42 12.00 -12.59
N ILE A 153 31.62 11.61 -13.03
CA ILE A 153 32.12 10.23 -12.87
C ILE A 153 32.35 9.88 -11.40
N GLY A 154 32.89 10.80 -10.60
CA GLY A 154 33.30 10.52 -9.22
C GLY A 154 32.19 10.64 -8.17
N GLN A 155 31.16 11.44 -8.44
CA GLN A 155 30.09 11.74 -7.48
C GLN A 155 28.69 11.40 -8.01
N GLU A 156 28.33 11.90 -9.19
CA GLU A 156 26.97 11.78 -9.71
C GLU A 156 26.69 10.36 -10.25
N TRP A 157 27.67 9.72 -10.88
CA TRP A 157 27.53 8.35 -11.38
C TRP A 157 27.25 7.31 -10.28
N PRO A 158 28.00 7.23 -9.17
CA PRO A 158 27.67 6.30 -8.09
C PRO A 158 26.27 6.54 -7.47
N ASP A 159 25.84 7.80 -7.37
CA ASP A 159 24.49 8.14 -6.90
C ASP A 159 23.41 7.69 -7.90
N LEU A 160 23.63 7.85 -9.21
CA LEU A 160 22.74 7.36 -10.24
C LEU A 160 22.62 5.82 -10.22
N VAL A 161 23.76 5.12 -10.05
CA VAL A 161 23.78 3.66 -9.89
C VAL A 161 22.95 3.25 -8.67
N LYS A 162 23.14 3.92 -7.53
CA LYS A 162 22.38 3.66 -6.30
C LYS A 162 20.87 3.86 -6.50
N ASP A 163 20.47 4.97 -7.11
CA ASP A 163 19.04 5.28 -7.30
C ASP A 163 18.38 4.32 -8.32
N THR A 164 19.11 3.93 -9.36
CA THR A 164 18.67 2.92 -10.33
C THR A 164 18.51 1.56 -9.66
N ALA A 165 19.51 1.13 -8.88
CA ALA A 165 19.45 -0.12 -8.13
C ALA A 165 18.33 -0.13 -7.08
N ALA A 166 18.09 1.01 -6.39
CA ALA A 166 16.97 1.16 -5.45
C ALA A 166 15.61 0.87 -6.11
N ASN A 167 15.41 1.45 -7.29
CA ASN A 167 14.17 1.23 -8.05
C ASN A 167 14.05 -0.21 -8.56
N PHE A 168 15.15 -0.78 -9.06
CA PHE A 168 15.21 -2.17 -9.51
C PHE A 168 14.86 -3.14 -8.37
N ILE A 169 15.51 -3.00 -7.20
CA ILE A 169 15.30 -3.86 -6.03
C ILE A 169 13.84 -3.74 -5.56
N ARG A 170 13.30 -2.52 -5.49
CA ARG A 170 11.91 -2.29 -5.10
C ARG A 170 10.94 -3.04 -6.00
N GLN A 171 11.10 -2.92 -7.32
CA GLN A 171 10.25 -3.62 -8.28
C GLN A 171 10.44 -5.14 -8.18
N ALA A 172 11.68 -5.62 -8.10
CA ALA A 172 11.96 -7.03 -7.93
C ALA A 172 11.25 -7.62 -6.70
N LYS A 173 11.33 -6.94 -5.55
CA LYS A 173 10.64 -7.36 -4.32
C LYS A 173 9.12 -7.33 -4.45
N ASP A 174 8.56 -6.32 -5.10
CA ASP A 174 7.12 -6.22 -5.35
C ASP A 174 6.59 -7.33 -6.27
N PHE A 175 7.41 -7.77 -7.25
CA PHE A 175 7.11 -8.93 -8.10
C PHE A 175 7.53 -10.26 -7.47
N GLN A 176 8.02 -10.29 -6.23
CA GLN A 176 8.52 -11.47 -5.52
C GLN A 176 9.67 -12.18 -6.25
N LEU A 177 10.47 -11.43 -6.99
CA LEU A 177 11.62 -11.94 -7.72
C LEU A 177 12.86 -11.90 -6.83
N GLU A 178 13.27 -13.08 -6.37
CA GLU A 178 14.53 -13.25 -5.65
C GLU A 178 15.71 -13.15 -6.65
N PRO A 179 16.92 -12.79 -6.19
CA PRO A 179 18.09 -12.67 -7.05
C PRO A 179 18.35 -13.90 -7.92
N ASP A 180 18.22 -15.11 -7.35
CA ASP A 180 18.43 -16.35 -8.10
C ASP A 180 17.43 -16.52 -9.24
N THR A 181 16.14 -16.23 -8.99
CA THR A 181 15.09 -16.28 -10.02
C THR A 181 15.35 -15.24 -11.11
N LEU A 182 15.75 -14.02 -10.75
CA LEU A 182 16.10 -12.98 -11.71
C LEU A 182 17.29 -13.38 -12.58
N ARG A 183 18.29 -14.02 -11.99
CA ARG A 183 19.46 -14.54 -12.74
C ARG A 183 19.05 -15.57 -13.79
N GLU A 184 18.13 -16.48 -13.43
CA GLU A 184 17.60 -17.46 -14.38
C GLU A 184 16.81 -16.80 -15.51
N LEU A 185 15.95 -15.81 -15.17
CA LEU A 185 15.18 -15.06 -16.16
C LEU A 185 16.07 -14.28 -17.13
N LEU A 186 17.10 -13.60 -16.65
CA LEU A 186 18.05 -12.88 -17.50
C LEU A 186 18.81 -13.80 -18.42
N LYS A 187 19.26 -14.97 -17.92
CA LYS A 187 19.89 -16.01 -18.76
C LYS A 187 18.96 -16.54 -19.85
N ALA A 188 17.68 -16.74 -19.51
CA ALA A 188 16.69 -17.26 -20.46
C ALA A 188 16.29 -16.22 -21.52
N TYR A 189 16.40 -14.94 -21.21
CA TYR A 189 16.11 -13.84 -22.15
C TYR A 189 17.09 -13.82 -23.34
N GLY A 190 18.35 -14.17 -23.11
CA GLY A 190 19.37 -14.41 -24.15
C GLY A 190 20.10 -13.16 -24.65
N ASP A 191 19.50 -11.97 -24.56
CA ASP A 191 20.15 -10.69 -24.89
C ASP A 191 20.70 -10.03 -23.62
N SER A 192 21.79 -9.27 -23.76
CA SER A 192 22.34 -8.48 -22.65
C SER A 192 21.39 -7.34 -22.29
N LEU A 193 21.09 -7.23 -21.00
CA LEU A 193 20.33 -6.15 -20.41
C LEU A 193 21.18 -5.47 -19.32
N PRO A 194 22.13 -4.61 -19.69
CA PRO A 194 23.18 -4.13 -18.79
C PRO A 194 22.63 -3.47 -17.50
N LEU A 195 21.54 -2.69 -17.60
CA LEU A 195 20.90 -2.09 -16.40
C LEU A 195 20.28 -3.14 -15.48
N ALA A 196 19.71 -4.21 -16.04
CA ALA A 196 19.14 -5.27 -15.23
C ALA A 196 20.23 -6.16 -14.60
N GLU A 197 21.33 -6.40 -15.31
CA GLU A 197 22.51 -7.10 -14.81
C GLU A 197 23.16 -6.33 -13.67
N MET A 198 23.37 -5.03 -13.83
CA MET A 198 23.84 -4.12 -12.76
C MET A 198 22.89 -4.17 -11.54
N GLY A 199 21.60 -4.03 -11.78
CA GLY A 199 20.59 -4.07 -10.73
C GLY A 199 20.60 -5.39 -9.96
N LEU A 200 20.77 -6.52 -10.65
CA LEU A 200 20.88 -7.85 -10.07
C LEU A 200 22.13 -8.01 -9.20
N ASP A 201 23.29 -7.60 -9.69
CA ASP A 201 24.55 -7.69 -8.94
C ASP A 201 24.46 -6.90 -7.62
N ILE A 202 23.91 -5.70 -7.68
CA ILE A 202 23.72 -4.83 -6.50
C ILE A 202 22.66 -5.44 -5.57
N TYR A 203 21.57 -5.98 -6.11
CA TYR A 203 20.53 -6.65 -5.31
C TYR A 203 21.08 -7.83 -4.54
N GLU A 204 21.92 -8.66 -5.16
CA GLU A 204 22.60 -9.77 -4.47
C GLU A 204 23.53 -9.31 -3.35
N ALA A 205 24.29 -8.24 -3.59
CA ALA A 205 25.16 -7.67 -2.58
C ALA A 205 24.35 -7.12 -1.40
N TYR A 206 23.24 -6.44 -1.69
CA TYR A 206 22.30 -5.91 -0.72
C TYR A 206 21.67 -7.01 0.14
N GLU A 207 21.13 -8.08 -0.50
CA GLU A 207 20.54 -9.23 0.20
C GLU A 207 21.57 -10.00 1.05
N ARG A 208 22.82 -10.11 0.59
CA ARG A 208 23.90 -10.67 1.41
C ARG A 208 24.18 -9.82 2.65
N GLY A 209 24.15 -8.49 2.52
CA GLY A 209 24.32 -7.56 3.62
C GLY A 209 23.19 -7.67 4.66
N LEU A 210 21.94 -7.78 4.23
CA LEU A 210 20.79 -8.03 5.11
C LEU A 210 20.95 -9.35 5.87
N ARG A 211 21.25 -10.44 5.16
CA ARG A 211 21.45 -11.77 5.76
C ARG A 211 22.60 -11.80 6.76
N TYR A 212 23.70 -11.14 6.46
CA TYR A 212 24.84 -11.05 7.37
C TYR A 212 24.48 -10.35 8.69
N ARG A 213 23.60 -9.36 8.63
CA ARG A 213 23.07 -8.63 9.80
C ARG A 213 21.93 -9.36 10.52
N GLY A 214 21.46 -10.51 10.00
CA GLY A 214 20.27 -11.20 10.51
C GLY A 214 19.04 -10.31 10.43
N ALA A 215 18.92 -9.51 9.37
CA ALA A 215 17.94 -8.47 9.24
C ALA A 215 17.13 -8.58 7.94
N VAL A 216 15.97 -7.94 7.93
CA VAL A 216 15.11 -7.72 6.77
C VAL A 216 14.79 -6.23 6.64
N ASP A 217 14.41 -5.77 5.47
CA ASP A 217 13.92 -4.41 5.28
C ASP A 217 12.38 -4.32 5.33
N PHE A 218 11.86 -3.10 5.24
CA PHE A 218 10.40 -2.88 5.27
C PHE A 218 9.65 -3.51 4.09
N GLN A 219 10.29 -3.60 2.92
CA GLN A 219 9.65 -4.21 1.74
C GLN A 219 9.57 -5.73 1.89
N ASP A 220 10.59 -6.33 2.53
CA ASP A 220 10.57 -7.75 2.84
C ASP A 220 9.40 -8.15 3.72
N LEU A 221 8.99 -7.27 4.66
CA LEU A 221 7.88 -7.58 5.58
C LEU A 221 6.59 -7.97 4.84
N ILE A 222 6.24 -7.24 3.76
CA ILE A 222 5.03 -7.53 2.98
C ILE A 222 5.15 -8.91 2.31
N ARG A 223 6.28 -9.17 1.66
CA ARG A 223 6.57 -10.43 0.99
C ARG A 223 6.59 -11.61 1.97
N LEU A 224 7.25 -11.43 3.11
CA LEU A 224 7.39 -12.46 4.15
C LEU A 224 6.07 -12.73 4.86
N ALA A 225 5.23 -11.71 5.10
CA ALA A 225 3.89 -11.91 5.62
C ALA A 225 3.03 -12.72 4.65
N LEU A 226 3.08 -12.41 3.35
CA LEU A 226 2.38 -13.19 2.33
C LEU A 226 2.84 -14.65 2.34
N ARG A 227 4.16 -14.88 2.36
CA ARG A 227 4.74 -16.23 2.44
C ARG A 227 4.27 -17.00 3.68
N ALA A 228 4.25 -16.34 4.84
CA ALA A 228 3.77 -16.96 6.08
C ALA A 228 2.28 -17.36 6.01
N LEU A 229 1.44 -16.50 5.41
CA LEU A 229 0.01 -16.77 5.22
C LEU A 229 -0.26 -17.91 4.24
N GLU A 230 0.56 -18.05 3.21
CA GLU A 230 0.45 -19.12 2.20
C GLU A 230 1.01 -20.45 2.69
N ALA A 231 2.01 -20.42 3.58
CA ALA A 231 2.68 -21.61 4.08
C ALA A 231 1.84 -22.38 5.13
N ASP A 232 0.98 -21.70 5.88
CA ASP A 232 0.23 -22.30 6.99
C ASP A 232 -1.25 -21.89 6.97
N ARG A 233 -2.09 -22.83 6.54
CA ARG A 233 -3.53 -22.62 6.41
C ARG A 233 -4.22 -22.44 7.77
N ASP A 234 -3.75 -23.10 8.80
CA ASP A 234 -4.34 -22.98 10.15
C ASP A 234 -4.03 -21.61 10.74
N TYR A 235 -2.83 -21.10 10.47
CA TYR A 235 -2.47 -19.74 10.83
C TYR A 235 -3.35 -18.72 10.10
N LEU A 236 -3.53 -18.87 8.80
CA LEU A 236 -4.43 -18.01 8.01
C LEU A 236 -5.87 -18.06 8.54
N ASN A 237 -6.42 -19.25 8.78
CA ASN A 237 -7.78 -19.43 9.31
C ASN A 237 -7.95 -18.73 10.67
N ARG A 238 -6.93 -18.80 11.55
CA ARG A 238 -6.93 -18.11 12.84
C ARG A 238 -6.97 -16.60 12.69
N LEU A 239 -6.24 -16.02 11.70
CA LEU A 239 -6.27 -14.59 11.43
C LEU A 239 -7.60 -14.16 10.80
N GLN A 240 -8.18 -14.97 9.90
CA GLN A 240 -9.52 -14.74 9.36
C GLN A 240 -10.59 -14.76 10.45
N TYR A 241 -10.50 -15.68 11.42
CA TYR A 241 -11.37 -15.68 12.59
C TYR A 241 -11.18 -14.42 13.45
N ARG A 242 -9.93 -14.00 13.67
CA ARG A 242 -9.60 -12.80 14.46
C ARG A 242 -10.16 -11.53 13.83
N TRP A 243 -10.17 -11.43 12.51
CA TRP A 243 -10.58 -10.23 11.77
C TRP A 243 -11.76 -10.51 10.83
N PRO A 244 -12.98 -10.70 11.38
CA PRO A 244 -14.17 -10.97 10.58
C PRO A 244 -14.60 -9.79 9.69
N PHE A 245 -14.11 -8.59 9.99
CA PHE A 245 -14.33 -7.38 9.19
C PHE A 245 -12.99 -6.69 8.92
N ILE A 246 -12.73 -6.41 7.65
CA ILE A 246 -11.56 -5.63 7.22
C ILE A 246 -12.04 -4.37 6.51
N LEU A 247 -11.59 -3.22 7.00
CA LEU A 247 -11.87 -1.90 6.43
C LEU A 247 -10.56 -1.31 5.92
N GLU A 248 -10.51 -0.92 4.64
CA GLU A 248 -9.32 -0.39 3.99
C GLU A 248 -9.55 1.06 3.56
N ASP A 249 -8.71 1.97 4.06
CA ASP A 249 -8.69 3.38 3.65
C ASP A 249 -7.55 3.64 2.67
N GLU A 250 -7.74 4.58 1.75
CA GLU A 250 -6.83 4.95 0.65
C GLU A 250 -6.48 3.76 -0.27
N ALA A 251 -7.46 2.93 -0.57
CA ALA A 251 -7.30 1.70 -1.34
C ALA A 251 -6.78 1.87 -2.78
N GLN A 252 -6.75 3.10 -3.32
CA GLN A 252 -6.17 3.39 -4.62
C GLN A 252 -4.63 3.29 -4.64
N ASP A 253 -3.99 3.35 -3.47
CA ASP A 253 -2.54 3.31 -3.35
C ASP A 253 -2.00 1.92 -2.95
N SER A 254 -2.83 0.88 -3.01
CA SER A 254 -2.44 -0.49 -2.70
C SER A 254 -1.59 -1.11 -3.82
N SER A 255 -0.48 -1.77 -3.45
CA SER A 255 0.31 -2.58 -4.38
C SER A 255 -0.30 -3.98 -4.60
N GLN A 256 0.22 -4.72 -5.59
CA GLN A 256 -0.24 -6.07 -5.89
C GLN A 256 -0.10 -7.02 -4.69
N LEU A 257 1.03 -6.97 -3.98
CA LEU A 257 1.25 -7.80 -2.80
C LEU A 257 0.31 -7.45 -1.65
N GLN A 258 0.06 -6.17 -1.47
CA GLN A 258 -0.85 -5.66 -0.47
C GLN A 258 -2.28 -6.12 -0.72
N GLU A 259 -2.74 -6.02 -1.95
CA GLU A 259 -4.02 -6.57 -2.39
C GLU A 259 -4.13 -8.06 -2.07
N ARG A 260 -3.09 -8.85 -2.38
CA ARG A 260 -3.06 -10.29 -2.15
C ARG A 260 -3.14 -10.66 -0.67
N ILE A 261 -2.40 -9.96 0.20
CA ILE A 261 -2.46 -10.17 1.67
C ILE A 261 -3.88 -9.92 2.18
N ILE A 262 -4.49 -8.79 1.82
CA ILE A 262 -5.83 -8.46 2.31
C ILE A 262 -6.85 -9.46 1.78
N ARG A 263 -6.76 -9.87 0.52
CA ARG A 263 -7.64 -10.91 -0.04
C ARG A 263 -7.52 -12.24 0.71
N LEU A 264 -6.32 -12.67 1.06
CA LEU A 264 -6.12 -13.87 1.87
C LEU A 264 -6.76 -13.72 3.25
N LEU A 265 -6.54 -12.60 3.92
CA LEU A 265 -7.11 -12.35 5.25
C LEU A 265 -8.64 -12.25 5.23
N VAL A 266 -9.22 -11.67 4.19
CA VAL A 266 -10.68 -11.61 4.01
C VAL A 266 -11.26 -13.01 3.72
N GLY A 267 -10.55 -13.83 2.95
CA GLY A 267 -11.08 -15.09 2.45
C GLY A 267 -12.20 -14.92 1.41
N GLU A 268 -12.87 -16.02 1.04
CA GLU A 268 -13.90 -16.00 -0.01
C GLU A 268 -15.18 -15.29 0.44
N ASP A 269 -15.64 -15.56 1.66
CA ASP A 269 -16.92 -15.07 2.20
C ASP A 269 -16.78 -13.95 3.23
N GLY A 270 -15.57 -13.42 3.43
CA GLY A 270 -15.29 -12.43 4.45
C GLY A 270 -15.83 -11.03 4.14
N ASN A 271 -15.90 -10.21 5.18
CA ASN A 271 -16.45 -8.85 5.10
C ASN A 271 -15.35 -7.84 4.82
N TRP A 272 -15.45 -7.16 3.69
CA TRP A 272 -14.44 -6.22 3.22
C TRP A 272 -15.04 -4.91 2.70
N VAL A 273 -14.62 -3.81 3.27
CA VAL A 273 -14.95 -2.47 2.79
C VAL A 273 -13.68 -1.79 2.32
N ARG A 274 -13.64 -1.42 1.06
CA ARG A 274 -12.53 -0.64 0.46
C ARG A 274 -12.99 0.76 0.15
N VAL A 275 -12.28 1.75 0.63
CA VAL A 275 -12.57 3.17 0.39
C VAL A 275 -11.36 3.84 -0.24
N GLY A 276 -11.57 4.58 -1.32
CA GLY A 276 -10.49 5.29 -1.99
C GLY A 276 -10.98 6.27 -3.04
N ASP A 277 -10.04 7.03 -3.59
CA ASP A 277 -10.26 7.90 -4.75
C ASP A 277 -9.35 7.48 -5.90
N PRO A 278 -9.86 6.76 -6.90
CA PRO A 278 -9.03 6.30 -8.02
C PRO A 278 -8.34 7.41 -8.80
N ASN A 279 -8.75 8.66 -8.63
CA ASN A 279 -8.15 9.82 -9.29
C ASN A 279 -7.05 10.50 -8.45
N GLN A 280 -6.77 10.00 -7.24
CA GLN A 280 -5.72 10.51 -6.35
C GLN A 280 -4.53 9.55 -6.19
N ALA A 281 -4.43 8.51 -7.00
CA ALA A 281 -3.26 7.62 -6.99
C ALA A 281 -2.02 8.42 -7.41
N ILE A 282 -1.07 8.59 -6.48
CA ILE A 282 0.17 9.35 -6.69
C ILE A 282 1.42 8.47 -6.65
N TYR A 283 1.28 7.24 -6.20
CA TYR A 283 2.39 6.30 -6.04
C TYR A 283 2.59 5.37 -7.24
N GLU A 284 1.70 5.39 -8.24
CA GLU A 284 1.73 4.53 -9.44
C GLU A 284 3.05 4.65 -10.23
N THR A 285 3.64 5.85 -10.28
CA THR A 285 4.88 6.10 -11.02
C THR A 285 6.12 5.49 -10.35
N PHE A 286 6.09 5.29 -9.04
CA PHE A 286 7.26 4.91 -8.24
C PHE A 286 7.14 3.55 -7.55
N THR A 287 5.95 2.93 -7.60
CA THR A 287 5.67 1.64 -6.95
C THR A 287 4.77 0.80 -7.86
N THR A 288 4.47 -0.44 -7.47
CA THR A 288 3.45 -1.28 -8.14
C THR A 288 2.02 -0.97 -7.68
N ALA A 289 1.82 0.13 -6.94
CA ALA A 289 0.49 0.60 -6.58
C ALA A 289 -0.32 0.96 -7.83
N SER A 290 -1.58 0.55 -7.87
CA SER A 290 -2.46 0.88 -8.99
C SER A 290 -3.89 1.14 -8.52
N PRO A 291 -4.51 2.25 -8.97
CA PRO A 291 -5.93 2.50 -8.72
C PRO A 291 -6.84 1.45 -9.34
N ASP A 292 -6.32 0.64 -10.27
CA ASP A 292 -7.07 -0.42 -10.92
C ASP A 292 -7.47 -1.54 -9.95
N PHE A 293 -6.72 -1.77 -8.88
CA PHE A 293 -7.13 -2.71 -7.85
C PHE A 293 -8.49 -2.30 -7.23
N LEU A 294 -8.67 -1.01 -6.93
CA LEU A 294 -9.95 -0.50 -6.43
C LEU A 294 -11.02 -0.49 -7.52
N ARG A 295 -10.69 -0.06 -8.75
CA ARG A 295 -11.61 -0.04 -9.90
C ARG A 295 -12.14 -1.43 -10.23
N ASN A 296 -11.26 -2.43 -10.24
CA ASN A 296 -11.60 -3.82 -10.53
C ASN A 296 -12.43 -4.43 -9.39
N PHE A 297 -12.01 -4.20 -8.14
CA PHE A 297 -12.77 -4.66 -6.98
C PHE A 297 -14.23 -4.20 -6.99
N ILE A 298 -14.50 -2.92 -7.32
CA ILE A 298 -15.86 -2.37 -7.38
C ILE A 298 -16.72 -3.07 -8.44
N LYS A 299 -16.09 -3.62 -9.50
CA LYS A 299 -16.78 -4.34 -10.59
C LYS A 299 -16.97 -5.83 -10.30
N GLU A 300 -16.33 -6.37 -9.24
CA GLU A 300 -16.45 -7.79 -8.90
C GLU A 300 -17.89 -8.17 -8.53
N ARG A 301 -18.26 -9.40 -8.90
CA ARG A 301 -19.58 -9.93 -8.55
C ARG A 301 -19.74 -10.02 -7.02
N GLY A 302 -20.83 -9.51 -6.50
CA GLY A 302 -21.15 -9.52 -5.07
C GLY A 302 -20.61 -8.31 -4.30
N VAL A 303 -19.80 -7.45 -4.92
CA VAL A 303 -19.37 -6.18 -4.31
C VAL A 303 -20.50 -5.14 -4.49
N LYS A 304 -20.84 -4.45 -3.41
CA LYS A 304 -21.81 -3.35 -3.40
C LYS A 304 -21.10 -2.03 -3.69
N PRO A 305 -21.29 -1.39 -4.86
CA PRO A 305 -20.67 -0.10 -5.13
C PRO A 305 -21.36 1.03 -4.35
N ARG A 306 -20.57 1.97 -3.82
CA ARG A 306 -21.03 3.19 -3.15
C ARG A 306 -20.19 4.37 -3.57
N GLU A 307 -20.72 5.57 -3.40
CA GLU A 307 -20.03 6.81 -3.73
C GLU A 307 -20.18 7.84 -2.61
N LEU A 308 -19.09 8.58 -2.33
CA LEU A 308 -19.07 9.74 -1.46
C LEU A 308 -18.71 11.00 -2.28
N PRO A 309 -19.64 11.55 -3.06
CA PRO A 309 -19.35 12.63 -4.01
C PRO A 309 -19.30 14.03 -3.37
N ASN A 310 -19.75 14.20 -2.12
CA ASN A 310 -19.93 15.49 -1.51
C ASN A 310 -18.68 15.95 -0.73
N SER A 311 -17.93 16.89 -1.28
CA SER A 311 -16.76 17.50 -0.61
C SER A 311 -17.18 18.60 0.36
N GLY A 312 -16.75 18.48 1.60
CA GLY A 312 -16.87 19.54 2.61
C GLY A 312 -15.59 20.35 2.81
N ARG A 313 -14.52 20.04 2.07
CA ARG A 313 -13.20 20.67 2.20
C ARG A 313 -12.99 21.80 1.18
N SER A 314 -13.31 21.55 -0.07
CA SER A 314 -12.95 22.42 -1.19
C SER A 314 -14.05 23.41 -1.53
N ALA A 315 -13.66 24.61 -1.94
CA ALA A 315 -14.57 25.62 -2.45
C ALA A 315 -15.23 25.16 -3.77
N PRO A 316 -16.47 25.63 -4.08
CA PRO A 316 -17.19 25.22 -5.29
C PRO A 316 -16.43 25.48 -6.60
N GLY A 317 -15.60 26.55 -6.65
CA GLY A 317 -14.75 26.86 -7.82
C GLY A 317 -13.69 25.79 -8.09
N ILE A 318 -13.03 25.30 -7.03
CA ILE A 318 -12.02 24.23 -7.11
C ILE A 318 -12.68 22.92 -7.57
N ILE A 319 -13.86 22.62 -7.03
CA ILE A 319 -14.61 21.42 -7.41
C ILE A 319 -15.02 21.46 -8.89
N ARG A 320 -15.48 22.62 -9.38
CA ARG A 320 -15.81 22.78 -10.82
C ARG A 320 -14.59 22.56 -11.72
N LEU A 321 -13.43 23.12 -11.33
CA LEU A 321 -12.19 22.92 -12.10
C LEU A 321 -11.78 21.45 -12.13
N ALA A 322 -11.79 20.78 -10.97
CA ALA A 322 -11.46 19.35 -10.89
C ALA A 322 -12.41 18.49 -11.76
N ASN A 323 -13.73 18.74 -11.67
CA ASN A 323 -14.69 18.03 -12.52
C ASN A 323 -14.44 18.28 -14.01
N ARG A 324 -14.09 19.52 -14.40
CA ARG A 324 -13.78 19.85 -15.81
C ARG A 324 -12.53 19.11 -16.30
N LEU A 325 -11.50 18.98 -15.45
CA LEU A 325 -10.32 18.19 -15.78
C LEU A 325 -10.66 16.70 -15.96
N ILE A 326 -11.48 16.15 -15.07
CA ILE A 326 -11.95 14.75 -15.19
C ILE A 326 -12.72 14.58 -16.52
N GLU A 327 -13.67 15.43 -16.81
CA GLU A 327 -14.44 15.38 -18.07
C GLU A 327 -13.53 15.46 -19.31
N TRP A 328 -12.54 16.34 -19.28
CA TRP A 328 -11.58 16.47 -20.37
C TRP A 328 -10.76 15.20 -20.59
N THR A 329 -10.31 14.51 -19.51
CA THR A 329 -9.56 13.27 -19.65
C THR A 329 -10.41 12.10 -20.17
N LEU A 330 -11.73 12.09 -19.94
CA LEU A 330 -12.63 11.03 -20.45
C LEU A 330 -12.67 10.96 -21.98
N GLU A 331 -12.36 12.07 -22.65
CA GLU A 331 -12.28 12.18 -24.12
C GLU A 331 -10.88 11.84 -24.66
N HIS A 332 -9.91 11.54 -23.77
CA HIS A 332 -8.54 11.25 -24.20
C HIS A 332 -8.50 9.97 -25.05
N PRO A 333 -7.79 9.97 -26.21
CA PRO A 333 -7.72 8.82 -27.12
C PRO A 333 -7.13 7.57 -26.45
N ASN A 334 -6.12 7.72 -25.58
CA ASN A 334 -5.58 6.61 -24.78
C ASN A 334 -6.46 6.34 -23.55
N PRO A 335 -7.10 5.15 -23.44
CA PRO A 335 -7.93 4.78 -22.30
C PRO A 335 -7.21 4.80 -20.95
N ASP A 336 -5.90 4.48 -20.94
CA ASP A 336 -5.09 4.39 -19.70
C ASP A 336 -4.89 5.74 -19.04
N LEU A 337 -5.01 6.83 -19.79
CA LEU A 337 -4.93 8.20 -19.30
C LEU A 337 -6.29 8.78 -18.87
N ARG A 338 -7.36 7.98 -18.94
CA ARG A 338 -8.70 8.43 -18.54
C ARG A 338 -8.90 8.29 -17.03
N LEU A 339 -9.28 9.40 -16.40
CA LEU A 339 -9.67 9.39 -15.00
C LEU A 339 -11.02 8.68 -14.78
N THR A 340 -11.24 8.22 -13.57
CA THR A 340 -12.54 7.61 -13.20
C THR A 340 -13.60 8.71 -13.13
N ARG A 341 -14.76 8.48 -13.78
CA ARG A 341 -15.85 9.44 -13.78
C ARG A 341 -16.52 9.53 -12.41
N ILE A 342 -16.09 10.51 -11.62
CA ILE A 342 -16.68 10.84 -10.33
C ILE A 342 -16.89 12.34 -10.32
N CYS A 343 -18.15 12.79 -10.27
CA CYS A 343 -18.44 14.21 -10.19
C CYS A 343 -18.51 14.63 -8.71
N ALA A 344 -17.49 15.34 -8.24
CA ALA A 344 -17.50 15.96 -6.92
C ALA A 344 -18.57 17.06 -6.83
N ARG A 345 -19.23 17.16 -5.65
CA ARG A 345 -20.25 18.17 -5.36
C ARG A 345 -19.85 18.92 -4.09
N ALA A 346 -20.11 20.22 -4.06
CA ALA A 346 -19.99 20.99 -2.82
C ALA A 346 -21.08 20.60 -1.83
N VAL A 347 -20.72 20.55 -0.53
CA VAL A 347 -21.74 20.43 0.53
C VAL A 347 -22.50 21.77 0.59
N PRO A 348 -23.83 21.77 0.59
CA PRO A 348 -24.61 22.99 0.77
C PRO A 348 -24.22 23.70 2.05
N SER A 349 -24.23 25.06 2.03
CA SER A 349 -23.83 25.90 3.17
C SER A 349 -24.69 25.71 4.42
N THR A 350 -25.87 25.13 4.26
CA THR A 350 -26.81 24.81 5.37
C THR A 350 -26.43 23.58 6.19
N VAL A 351 -25.38 22.83 5.80
CA VAL A 351 -24.96 21.56 6.44
C VAL A 351 -23.50 21.64 6.93
N ARG A 352 -22.94 22.85 7.03
CA ARG A 352 -21.57 23.06 7.55
C ARG A 352 -21.53 23.12 9.07
#